data_2a57486c4d076ddbab6336826fbd29c9
#
_entry.id   2a57486c4d076ddbab6336826fbd29c9
#
_cell.length_a   1.000
_cell.length_b   1.000
_cell.length_c   1.000
_cell.angle_alpha   90.00
_cell.angle_beta   90.00
_cell.angle_gamma   90.00
#
_symmetry.space_group_name_H-M   'P 1'
#
loop_
_entity.id
_entity.type
_entity.pdbx_description
1 polymer ?
#
loop_
_entity_poly.entity_id
_entity_poly.type
_entity_poly.pdbx_seq_one_letter_code
_entity_poly.pdbx_strand_id
1 'polypeptide(L)'
;MKHPQHILAFDKRGFNFDGMEGLITMSPKTFFESAAACLFIGRREELEADERFGQVLPYIVLYQRHADRFEVFVYQRTKKVGEQRLAGLMSVGTGGHVDLFDVVAKDSVIDFIATMAGAIARELNEEVGFIHNATNDA
;
A
#
# COMPACT_ATOMS: atom_id res chain seq x y z
N MET A 1 -3.16 21.28 15.85
CA MET A 1 -3.00 19.86 16.21
C MET A 1 -3.15 19.02 14.95
N LYS A 2 -2.19 18.15 14.62
CA LYS A 2 -2.38 17.18 13.54
C LYS A 2 -3.42 16.16 14.02
N HIS A 3 -4.46 15.95 13.24
CA HIS A 3 -5.40 14.86 13.52
C HIS A 3 -4.66 13.51 13.43
N PRO A 4 -4.93 12.57 14.36
CA PRO A 4 -4.31 11.27 14.32
C PRO A 4 -4.68 10.57 13.02
N GLN A 5 -3.66 10.10 12.28
CA GLN A 5 -3.86 9.34 11.07
C GLN A 5 -4.33 7.92 11.43
N HIS A 6 -5.39 7.46 10.78
CA HIS A 6 -5.90 6.10 10.92
C HIS A 6 -5.64 5.34 9.62
N ILE A 7 -5.03 4.17 9.74
CA ILE A 7 -4.57 3.37 8.60
C ILE A 7 -5.08 1.93 8.68
N LEU A 8 -5.13 1.28 7.52
CA LEU A 8 -5.45 -0.14 7.41
C LEU A 8 -4.25 -0.99 7.86
N ALA A 9 -4.52 -1.91 8.76
CA ALA A 9 -3.54 -2.83 9.32
C ALA A 9 -4.12 -4.24 9.49
N PHE A 10 -3.27 -5.18 9.85
CA PHE A 10 -3.68 -6.54 10.19
C PHE A 10 -2.92 -7.05 11.41
N ASP A 11 -3.58 -7.92 12.18
CA ASP A 11 -2.95 -8.63 13.29
C ASP A 11 -2.15 -9.81 12.75
N LYS A 12 -0.82 -9.76 12.89
CA LYS A 12 0.10 -10.81 12.41
C LYS A 12 -0.18 -12.19 13.02
N ARG A 13 -0.78 -12.23 14.20
CA ARG A 13 -1.13 -13.50 14.86
C ARG A 13 -2.30 -14.22 14.19
N GLY A 14 -3.16 -13.47 13.50
CA GLY A 14 -4.27 -14.02 12.71
C GLY A 14 -3.86 -14.41 11.28
N PHE A 15 -2.67 -14.02 10.86
CA PHE A 15 -2.14 -14.36 9.53
C PHE A 15 -1.12 -15.49 9.66
N ASN A 16 -1.33 -16.55 8.92
CA ASN A 16 -0.38 -17.67 8.93
C ASN A 16 0.84 -17.35 8.06
N PHE A 17 1.94 -16.99 8.70
CA PHE A 17 3.24 -16.77 8.07
C PHE A 17 4.19 -17.97 8.14
N ASP A 18 3.72 -19.15 8.55
CA ASP A 18 4.55 -20.33 8.73
C ASP A 18 5.31 -20.69 7.45
N GLY A 19 6.64 -20.68 7.55
CA GLY A 19 7.54 -20.94 6.43
C GLY A 19 7.63 -19.82 5.39
N MET A 20 7.05 -18.66 5.65
CA MET A 20 7.11 -17.49 4.77
C MET A 20 8.22 -16.54 5.22
N GLU A 21 9.34 -16.54 4.51
CA GLU A 21 10.41 -15.57 4.70
C GLU A 21 10.70 -14.83 3.38
N GLY A 22 10.96 -13.53 3.49
CA GLY A 22 11.32 -12.69 2.36
C GLY A 22 10.16 -12.31 1.45
N LEU A 23 10.39 -12.30 0.14
CA LEU A 23 9.39 -11.93 -0.87
C LEU A 23 8.50 -13.14 -1.19
N ILE A 24 7.20 -12.98 -0.95
CA ILE A 24 6.21 -14.02 -1.20
C ILE A 24 5.32 -13.58 -2.36
N THR A 25 5.17 -14.47 -3.35
CA THR A 25 4.22 -14.25 -4.45
C THR A 25 2.87 -14.83 -4.07
N MET A 26 1.87 -13.96 -3.99
CA MET A 26 0.50 -14.33 -3.65
C MET A 26 -0.48 -13.49 -4.47
N SER A 27 -1.59 -14.08 -4.91
CA SER A 27 -2.63 -13.30 -5.57
C SER A 27 -3.30 -12.35 -4.58
N PRO A 28 -3.79 -11.17 -5.01
CA PRO A 28 -4.53 -10.26 -4.14
C PRO A 28 -5.72 -10.95 -3.46
N LYS A 29 -6.42 -11.83 -4.18
CA LYS A 29 -7.54 -12.60 -3.65
C LYS A 29 -7.11 -13.53 -2.52
N THR A 30 -6.04 -14.30 -2.72
CA THR A 30 -5.50 -15.24 -1.72
C THR A 30 -5.03 -14.49 -0.47
N PHE A 31 -4.32 -13.36 -0.66
CA PHE A 31 -3.92 -12.50 0.44
C PHE A 31 -5.12 -12.01 1.24
N PHE A 32 -6.12 -11.47 0.54
CA PHE A 32 -7.33 -10.95 1.19
C PHE A 32 -8.08 -12.03 1.97
N GLU A 33 -8.29 -13.21 1.37
CA GLU A 33 -8.96 -14.33 2.05
C GLU A 33 -8.21 -14.74 3.33
N SER A 34 -6.87 -14.69 3.30
CA SER A 34 -6.03 -15.01 4.46
C SER A 34 -6.04 -13.90 5.51
N ALA A 35 -6.12 -12.64 5.10
CA ALA A 35 -6.04 -11.48 5.98
C ALA A 35 -7.40 -10.98 6.46
N ALA A 36 -8.51 -11.32 5.79
CA ALA A 36 -9.83 -10.70 5.98
C ALA A 36 -10.30 -10.71 7.45
N ALA A 37 -10.03 -11.80 8.17
CA ALA A 37 -10.43 -11.93 9.58
C ALA A 37 -9.58 -11.13 10.55
N CYS A 38 -8.42 -10.63 10.12
CA CYS A 38 -7.46 -9.91 10.95
C CYS A 38 -7.21 -8.46 10.50
N LEU A 39 -7.90 -8.00 9.43
CA LEU A 39 -7.85 -6.60 8.98
C LEU A 39 -8.63 -5.70 9.94
N PHE A 40 -8.06 -4.54 10.22
CA PHE A 40 -8.71 -3.50 11.02
C PHE A 40 -8.14 -2.12 10.71
N ILE A 41 -8.82 -1.08 11.19
CA ILE A 41 -8.34 0.30 11.15
C ILE A 41 -7.83 0.69 12.52
N GLY A 42 -6.63 1.22 12.58
CA GLY A 42 -6.02 1.65 13.84
C GLY A 42 -5.23 2.95 13.69
N ARG A 43 -4.89 3.56 14.81
CA ARG A 43 -4.07 4.78 14.85
C ARG A 43 -2.64 4.44 14.44
N ARG A 44 -2.13 5.15 13.45
CA ARG A 44 -0.80 4.91 12.88
C ARG A 44 0.30 4.86 13.96
N GLU A 45 0.33 5.84 14.84
CA GLU A 45 1.36 5.93 15.89
C GLU A 45 1.39 4.71 16.82
N GLU A 46 0.20 4.17 17.15
CA GLU A 46 0.08 2.99 17.99
C GLU A 46 0.52 1.72 17.25
N LEU A 47 0.17 1.63 15.96
CA LEU A 47 0.52 0.50 15.11
C LEU A 47 2.02 0.44 14.79
N GLU A 48 2.67 1.59 14.59
CA GLU A 48 4.12 1.66 14.37
C GLU A 48 4.93 1.28 15.62
N ALA A 49 4.36 1.42 16.80
CA ALA A 49 5.01 1.08 18.08
C ALA A 49 4.81 -0.40 18.49
N ASP A 50 3.96 -1.15 17.81
CA ASP A 50 3.59 -2.51 18.20
C ASP A 50 3.86 -3.53 17.09
N GLU A 51 4.88 -4.36 17.28
CA GLU A 51 5.33 -5.36 16.30
C GLU A 51 4.30 -6.48 16.02
N ARG A 52 3.24 -6.60 16.83
CA ARG A 52 2.15 -7.55 16.59
C ARG A 52 1.34 -7.21 15.35
N PHE A 53 1.39 -5.96 14.91
CA PHE A 53 0.61 -5.47 13.78
C PHE A 53 1.47 -5.27 12.53
N GLY A 54 0.88 -5.54 11.39
CA GLY A 54 1.42 -5.21 10.08
C GLY A 54 0.57 -4.12 9.43
N GLN A 55 1.21 -3.19 8.74
CA GLN A 55 0.51 -2.15 7.99
C GLN A 55 0.32 -2.62 6.55
N VAL A 56 -0.85 -2.32 5.97
CA VAL A 56 -1.11 -2.59 4.56
C VAL A 56 -0.60 -1.41 3.74
N LEU A 57 0.39 -1.67 2.91
CA LEU A 57 1.06 -0.65 2.08
C LEU A 57 1.03 -1.09 0.62
N PRO A 58 0.28 -0.41 -0.27
CA PRO A 58 0.47 -0.59 -1.70
C PRO A 58 1.89 -0.15 -2.09
N TYR A 59 2.57 -0.95 -2.88
CA TYR A 59 3.86 -0.60 -3.47
C TYR A 59 3.73 -0.66 -4.99
N ILE A 60 3.88 0.49 -5.63
CA ILE A 60 3.54 0.70 -7.03
C ILE A 60 4.82 0.85 -7.83
N VAL A 61 5.01 -0.01 -8.82
CA VAL A 61 6.14 0.05 -9.74
C VAL A 61 5.62 0.44 -11.12
N LEU A 62 6.10 1.55 -11.65
CA LEU A 62 5.79 1.99 -13.00
C LEU A 62 6.80 1.39 -13.98
N TYR A 63 6.31 0.80 -15.05
CA TYR A 63 7.16 0.23 -16.07
C TYR A 63 6.59 0.42 -17.49
N GLN A 64 7.48 0.42 -18.45
CA GLN A 64 7.14 0.37 -19.87
C GLN A 64 7.60 -0.97 -20.44
N ARG A 65 6.70 -1.63 -21.16
CA ARG A 65 7.02 -2.90 -21.84
C ARG A 65 7.43 -2.62 -23.28
N HIS A 66 8.55 -3.17 -23.67
CA HIS A 66 9.02 -3.29 -25.06
C HIS A 66 8.92 -4.75 -25.52
N ALA A 67 9.23 -5.02 -26.77
CA ALA A 67 9.13 -6.38 -27.33
C ALA A 67 10.09 -7.37 -26.63
N ASP A 68 11.26 -6.89 -26.21
CA ASP A 68 12.38 -7.68 -25.71
C ASP A 68 12.81 -7.34 -24.27
N ARG A 69 12.24 -6.27 -23.69
CA ARG A 69 12.65 -5.79 -22.35
C ARG A 69 11.54 -5.00 -21.63
N PHE A 70 11.76 -4.80 -20.35
CA PHE A 70 11.01 -3.84 -19.54
C PHE A 70 11.93 -2.68 -19.14
N GLU A 71 11.41 -1.47 -19.19
CA GLU A 71 12.03 -0.28 -18.61
C GLU A 71 11.26 0.11 -17.36
N VAL A 72 11.95 0.21 -16.24
CA VAL A 72 11.34 0.53 -14.95
C VAL A 72 11.65 1.97 -14.61
N PHE A 73 10.63 2.72 -14.16
CA PHE A 73 10.83 4.07 -13.67
C PHE A 73 11.60 4.04 -12.35
N VAL A 74 12.70 4.78 -12.31
CA VAL A 74 13.59 4.89 -11.15
C VAL A 74 13.75 6.35 -10.78
N TYR A 75 13.65 6.67 -9.50
CA TYR A 75 13.83 8.03 -9.01
C TYR A 75 14.75 8.08 -7.79
N GLN A 76 15.38 9.25 -7.56
CA GLN A 76 16.18 9.48 -6.38
C GLN A 76 15.36 10.17 -5.31
N ARG A 77 15.34 9.61 -4.11
CA ARG A 77 14.63 10.20 -2.97
C ARG A 77 15.31 11.49 -2.52
N THR A 78 14.52 12.55 -2.41
CA THR A 78 14.98 13.84 -1.92
C THR A 78 15.01 13.87 -0.38
N LYS A 79 15.74 14.84 0.20
CA LYS A 79 15.83 15.02 1.68
C LYS A 79 14.54 15.58 2.31
N LYS A 80 13.40 15.52 1.64
CA LYS A 80 12.14 16.02 2.22
C LYS A 80 11.71 15.18 3.42
N VAL A 81 11.40 15.93 4.47
CA VAL A 81 10.82 15.61 5.77
C VAL A 81 10.20 14.21 5.91
N GLY A 82 10.79 13.41 6.82
CA GLY A 82 10.18 12.18 7.32
C GLY A 82 11.13 10.98 7.34
N GLU A 83 11.89 10.74 6.28
CA GLU A 83 12.80 9.59 6.19
C GLU A 83 14.21 9.98 5.76
N GLN A 84 14.95 10.66 6.65
CA GLN A 84 16.35 11.00 6.40
C GLN A 84 17.22 9.78 6.05
N ARG A 85 16.86 8.61 6.56
CA ARG A 85 17.55 7.35 6.32
C ARG A 85 17.60 6.93 4.85
N LEU A 86 16.58 7.27 4.08
CA LEU A 86 16.45 6.90 2.66
C LEU A 86 16.81 8.04 1.70
N ALA A 87 17.20 9.19 2.21
CA ALA A 87 17.56 10.35 1.39
C ALA A 87 18.77 10.05 0.51
N GLY A 88 18.66 10.37 -0.78
CA GLY A 88 19.73 10.13 -1.76
C GLY A 88 19.76 8.73 -2.35
N LEU A 89 18.99 7.77 -1.80
CA LEU A 89 18.88 6.43 -2.35
C LEU A 89 17.95 6.41 -3.59
N MET A 90 18.21 5.48 -4.48
CA MET A 90 17.36 5.20 -5.63
C MET A 90 16.17 4.32 -5.20
N SER A 91 15.00 4.57 -5.80
CA SER A 91 13.79 3.79 -5.59
C SER A 91 13.14 3.46 -6.92
N VAL A 92 12.64 2.25 -7.05
CA VAL A 92 11.91 1.77 -8.25
C VAL A 92 10.40 1.81 -8.06
N GLY A 93 9.94 2.07 -6.86
CA GLY A 93 8.50 2.09 -6.57
C GLY A 93 8.14 3.16 -5.56
N THR A 94 6.89 3.54 -5.60
CA THR A 94 6.26 4.47 -4.67
C THR A 94 5.09 3.80 -3.98
N GLY A 95 4.68 4.32 -2.84
CA GLY A 95 3.53 3.83 -2.10
C GLY A 95 3.45 4.48 -0.73
N GLY A 96 2.34 4.25 -0.08
CA GLY A 96 2.07 4.82 1.23
C GLY A 96 1.05 4.00 1.98
N HIS A 97 0.50 4.58 3.02
CA HIS A 97 -0.49 3.92 3.86
C HIS A 97 -1.86 3.89 3.17
N VAL A 98 -2.63 2.86 3.47
CA VAL A 98 -4.07 2.86 3.17
C VAL A 98 -4.76 3.60 4.31
N ASP A 99 -5.20 4.82 4.05
CA ASP A 99 -5.86 5.67 5.03
C ASP A 99 -7.33 5.25 5.24
N LEU A 100 -7.91 5.66 6.37
CA LEU A 100 -9.31 5.39 6.67
C LEU A 100 -10.27 5.82 5.53
N PHE A 101 -9.99 6.94 4.89
CA PHE A 101 -10.84 7.45 3.80
C PHE A 101 -10.70 6.69 2.48
N ASP A 102 -9.66 5.85 2.32
CA ASP A 102 -9.53 4.93 1.19
C ASP A 102 -10.40 3.69 1.37
N VAL A 103 -10.84 3.40 2.61
CA VAL A 103 -11.51 2.16 2.94
C VAL A 103 -12.93 2.14 2.36
N VAL A 104 -13.17 1.16 1.52
CA VAL A 104 -14.48 0.81 1.00
C VAL A 104 -15.00 -0.38 1.80
N ALA A 105 -16.18 -0.25 2.38
CA ALA A 105 -16.83 -1.33 3.13
C ALA A 105 -18.24 -1.57 2.58
N LYS A 106 -18.61 -2.84 2.53
CA LYS A 106 -19.97 -3.29 2.19
C LYS A 106 -20.44 -4.27 3.26
N ASP A 107 -21.62 -4.02 3.82
CA ASP A 107 -22.19 -4.86 4.89
C ASP A 107 -21.23 -5.09 6.06
N SER A 108 -20.50 -4.04 6.46
CA SER A 108 -19.46 -4.05 7.51
C SER A 108 -18.22 -4.92 7.19
N VAL A 109 -18.07 -5.37 5.96
CA VAL A 109 -16.89 -6.09 5.47
C VAL A 109 -16.07 -5.16 4.57
N ILE A 110 -14.76 -5.10 4.79
CA ILE A 110 -13.86 -4.32 3.96
C ILE A 110 -13.77 -4.96 2.56
N ASP A 111 -14.14 -4.19 1.53
CA ASP A 111 -13.82 -4.53 0.15
C ASP A 111 -12.35 -4.20 -0.10
N PHE A 112 -11.50 -5.20 0.07
CA PHE A 112 -10.05 -5.02 -0.03
C PHE A 112 -9.61 -4.55 -1.42
N ILE A 113 -10.19 -5.09 -2.48
CA ILE A 113 -9.81 -4.74 -3.85
C ILE A 113 -10.18 -3.28 -4.16
N ALA A 114 -11.40 -2.87 -3.83
CA ALA A 114 -11.83 -1.49 -4.01
C ALA A 114 -11.03 -0.52 -3.13
N THR A 115 -10.75 -0.89 -1.88
CA THR A 115 -9.90 -0.13 -0.96
C THR A 115 -8.50 0.06 -1.51
N MET A 116 -7.85 -1.01 -1.96
CA MET A 116 -6.51 -0.94 -2.54
C MET A 116 -6.48 -0.12 -3.83
N ALA A 117 -7.48 -0.24 -4.69
CA ALA A 117 -7.57 0.55 -5.92
C ALA A 117 -7.65 2.06 -5.61
N GLY A 118 -8.45 2.44 -4.61
CA GLY A 118 -8.54 3.82 -4.14
C GLY A 118 -7.22 4.36 -3.58
N ALA A 119 -6.59 3.61 -2.69
CA ALA A 119 -5.29 3.98 -2.10
C ALA A 119 -4.19 4.11 -3.16
N ILE A 120 -4.11 3.18 -4.12
CA ILE A 120 -3.15 3.22 -5.23
C ILE A 120 -3.37 4.47 -6.09
N ALA A 121 -4.63 4.78 -6.44
CA ALA A 121 -4.93 5.96 -7.25
C ALA A 121 -4.54 7.25 -6.54
N ARG A 122 -4.81 7.37 -5.25
CA ARG A 122 -4.43 8.52 -4.43
C ARG A 122 -2.91 8.67 -4.34
N GLU A 123 -2.19 7.61 -4.00
CA GLU A 123 -0.72 7.62 -3.89
C GLU A 123 -0.05 7.98 -5.22
N LEU A 124 -0.53 7.43 -6.34
CA LEU A 124 -0.02 7.80 -7.66
C LEU A 124 -0.22 9.29 -7.96
N ASN A 125 -1.37 9.84 -7.60
CA ASN A 125 -1.65 11.24 -7.81
C ASN A 125 -0.78 12.15 -6.91
N GLU A 126 -0.58 11.77 -5.66
CA GLU A 126 0.22 12.53 -4.69
C GLU A 126 1.71 12.51 -5.01
N GLU A 127 2.25 11.35 -5.36
CA GLU A 127 3.69 11.15 -5.53
C GLU A 127 4.19 11.41 -6.96
N VAL A 128 3.36 11.13 -7.97
CA VAL A 128 3.76 11.18 -9.38
C VAL A 128 2.96 12.22 -10.17
N GLY A 129 1.88 12.76 -9.62
CA GLY A 129 0.99 13.70 -10.30
C GLY A 129 0.17 13.04 -11.42
N PHE A 130 -0.06 11.75 -11.33
CA PHE A 130 -0.84 10.99 -12.30
C PHE A 130 -2.32 11.21 -12.05
N ILE A 131 -2.99 12.01 -12.87
CA ILE A 131 -4.44 12.09 -12.90
C ILE A 131 -4.95 10.93 -13.76
N HIS A 132 -5.49 9.91 -13.13
CA HIS A 132 -6.19 8.86 -13.85
C HIS A 132 -7.54 9.41 -14.33
N ASN A 133 -7.56 9.98 -15.53
CA ASN A 133 -8.81 10.18 -16.23
C ASN A 133 -9.28 8.79 -16.69
N ALA A 134 -10.17 8.18 -15.89
CA ALA A 134 -10.95 7.06 -16.38
C ALA A 134 -11.91 7.59 -17.46
N THR A 135 -11.44 7.72 -18.69
CA THR A 135 -12.33 7.76 -19.83
C THR A 135 -12.86 6.35 -19.98
N ASN A 136 -14.14 6.20 -19.64
CA ASN A 136 -14.93 5.06 -20.07
C ASN A 136 -14.96 5.06 -21.60
N ASP A 137 -14.06 4.38 -22.22
CA ASP A 137 -14.22 3.94 -23.59
C ASP A 137 -14.96 2.60 -23.53
N ALA A 138 -16.26 2.72 -23.78
CA ALA A 138 -17.18 1.62 -24.00
C ALA A 138 -16.83 0.82 -25.27
#